data_c92b9f85f16958d26ddcca1206b22e96
#
_entry.id   c92b9f85f16958d26ddcca1206b22e96
#
_cell.length_a   1.000
_cell.length_b   1.000
_cell.length_c   1.000
_cell.angle_alpha   90.00
_cell.angle_beta   90.00
_cell.angle_gamma   90.00
#
_symmetry.space_group_name_H-M   'P 1'
#
loop_
_entity.id
_entity.type
_entity.pdbx_description
1 polymer ?
#
loop_
_entity_poly.entity_id
_entity_poly.type
_entity_poly.pdbx_seq_one_letter_code
_entity_poly.pdbx_strand_id
1 'polypeptide(L)'
;MKKIDICSDLHIDQWSNKYNNKYPCGQIKDYPFEFKKSNSEYLIVAGDISDNLLSSIEYLNEISEYYEKILFVDGNHEHVHTYPNLYEKKYIDNLINNNKIIYLSNNPYIINKTVFIGCCGWWDYNNSDKTSIEKCNNYFDEWIPHFTKNDNDTFVNNVIKQSIEEFKYLDNNIKKYMNDDSIENIIIVTHTLPSEDFFDDNKDKIELATELNTKLLELTKYNKIKHWIFGHTHTEWHKKVDNIEFICNPRGRPEDYDREIYKLKQIIFDI
;
A
#
# COMPACT_ATOMS: atom_id res chain seq x y z
N MET A 1 -14.52 8.58 19.01
CA MET A 1 -13.15 7.97 18.89
C MET A 1 -13.27 6.49 18.58
N LYS A 2 -12.68 6.02 17.51
CA LYS A 2 -12.62 4.60 17.11
C LYS A 2 -11.17 4.12 17.11
N LYS A 3 -10.98 2.87 17.45
CA LYS A 3 -9.68 2.21 17.37
C LYS A 3 -9.55 1.54 16.01
N ILE A 4 -8.44 1.79 15.33
CA ILE A 4 -8.12 1.21 14.04
C ILE A 4 -6.73 0.56 14.14
N ASP A 5 -6.63 -0.69 13.71
CA ASP A 5 -5.36 -1.35 13.54
C ASP A 5 -4.78 -1.00 12.17
N ILE A 6 -3.45 -0.90 12.09
CA ILE A 6 -2.73 -0.56 10.87
C ILE A 6 -1.63 -1.58 10.62
N CYS A 7 -1.52 -2.02 9.37
CA CYS A 7 -0.42 -2.82 8.88
C CYS A 7 -0.17 -2.56 7.39
N SER A 8 1.02 -2.95 6.93
CA SER A 8 1.41 -3.00 5.52
C SER A 8 2.46 -4.10 5.31
N ASP A 9 2.81 -4.37 4.06
CA ASP A 9 3.94 -5.23 3.69
C ASP A 9 3.94 -6.56 4.45
N LEU A 10 2.82 -7.26 4.42
CA LEU A 10 2.65 -8.50 5.21
C LEU A 10 3.43 -9.66 4.63
N HIS A 11 3.62 -9.72 3.30
CA HIS A 11 4.35 -10.75 2.57
C HIS A 11 4.09 -12.17 3.10
N ILE A 12 2.82 -12.51 3.29
CA ILE A 12 2.37 -13.74 3.96
C ILE A 12 2.92 -15.01 3.33
N ASP A 13 3.13 -14.99 2.02
CA ASP A 13 3.71 -16.06 1.23
C ASP A 13 5.19 -16.31 1.54
N GLN A 14 5.90 -15.33 2.07
CA GLN A 14 7.30 -15.46 2.52
C GLN A 14 7.40 -15.91 3.97
N TRP A 15 6.33 -15.81 4.75
CA TRP A 15 6.28 -16.16 6.17
C TRP A 15 5.57 -17.48 6.45
N SER A 16 4.77 -18.01 5.54
CA SER A 16 3.93 -19.17 5.79
C SER A 16 3.91 -20.12 4.60
N ASN A 17 4.14 -21.41 4.86
CA ASN A 17 4.00 -22.47 3.87
C ASN A 17 2.59 -22.56 3.27
N LYS A 18 1.56 -22.12 4.00
CA LYS A 18 0.17 -22.12 3.52
C LYS A 18 -0.03 -21.21 2.30
N TYR A 19 0.64 -20.05 2.31
CA TYR A 19 0.50 -19.02 1.27
C TYR A 19 1.65 -18.99 0.29
N ASN A 20 2.65 -19.88 0.49
CA ASN A 20 3.79 -19.96 -0.40
C ASN A 20 3.37 -20.50 -1.77
N ASN A 21 3.55 -19.68 -2.77
CA ASN A 21 3.30 -20.04 -4.14
C ASN A 21 4.49 -20.79 -4.76
N LYS A 22 4.29 -21.28 -5.99
CA LYS A 22 5.31 -22.00 -6.77
C LYS A 22 6.59 -21.19 -7.05
N TYR A 23 6.63 -19.91 -6.70
CA TYR A 23 7.76 -19.00 -6.91
C TYR A 23 8.06 -18.22 -5.64
N PRO A 24 8.58 -18.88 -4.59
CA PRO A 24 8.92 -18.19 -3.36
C PRO A 24 10.11 -17.26 -3.59
N CYS A 25 9.93 -16.00 -3.31
CA CYS A 25 11.05 -15.09 -3.09
C CYS A 25 11.52 -15.27 -1.65
N GLY A 26 12.75 -15.78 -1.45
CA GLY A 26 13.36 -15.86 -0.12
C GLY A 26 13.10 -17.15 0.69
N GLN A 27 13.61 -17.17 1.91
CA GLN A 27 13.47 -18.31 2.83
C GLN A 27 12.19 -18.19 3.64
N ILE A 28 11.33 -19.21 3.54
CA ILE A 28 10.14 -19.30 4.39
C ILE A 28 10.59 -19.55 5.82
N LYS A 29 10.23 -18.66 6.70
CA LYS A 29 10.27 -18.90 8.13
C LYS A 29 8.85 -19.05 8.63
N ASP A 30 8.53 -20.19 9.20
CA ASP A 30 7.25 -20.41 9.87
C ASP A 30 7.21 -19.59 11.18
N TYR A 31 7.03 -18.29 11.04
CA TYR A 31 6.62 -17.44 12.15
C TYR A 31 5.16 -17.08 11.92
N PRO A 32 4.22 -17.78 12.57
CA PRO A 32 2.82 -17.46 12.43
C PRO A 32 2.60 -16.04 12.92
N PHE A 33 2.25 -15.16 12.01
CA PHE A 33 1.66 -13.89 12.37
C PHE A 33 0.23 -14.20 12.81
N GLU A 34 0.04 -14.38 14.09
CA GLU A 34 -1.29 -14.48 14.65
C GLU A 34 -1.89 -13.07 14.75
N PHE A 35 -2.91 -12.81 13.96
CA PHE A 35 -3.82 -11.70 14.26
C PHE A 35 -4.47 -12.00 15.61
N LYS A 36 -3.88 -11.50 16.68
CA LYS A 36 -4.53 -11.55 17.99
C LYS A 36 -5.75 -10.65 17.90
N LYS A 37 -6.90 -11.19 18.28
CA LYS A 37 -8.14 -10.43 18.38
C LYS A 37 -7.86 -9.15 19.16
N SER A 38 -7.79 -8.03 18.44
CA SER A 38 -7.65 -6.71 19.01
C SER A 38 -9.04 -6.22 19.46
N ASN A 39 -9.07 -5.11 20.19
CA ASN A 39 -10.33 -4.42 20.48
C ASN A 39 -10.63 -3.31 19.44
N SER A 40 -9.97 -3.39 18.28
CA SER A 40 -10.25 -2.52 17.14
C SER A 40 -11.42 -3.05 16.33
N GLU A 41 -12.26 -2.15 15.86
CA GLU A 41 -13.38 -2.49 14.96
C GLU A 41 -12.92 -2.54 13.49
N TYR A 42 -11.86 -1.81 13.17
CA TYR A 42 -11.37 -1.59 11.80
C TYR A 42 -9.91 -1.98 11.68
N LEU A 43 -9.54 -2.44 10.47
CA LEU A 43 -8.16 -2.65 10.05
C LEU A 43 -7.89 -1.85 8.78
N ILE A 44 -6.73 -1.21 8.70
CA ILE A 44 -6.19 -0.64 7.46
C ILE A 44 -4.99 -1.47 7.03
N VAL A 45 -5.00 -1.91 5.77
CA VAL A 45 -3.89 -2.63 5.14
C VAL A 45 -3.37 -1.83 3.96
N ALA A 46 -2.15 -1.32 4.09
CA ALA A 46 -1.54 -0.44 3.09
C ALA A 46 -0.64 -1.23 2.10
N GLY A 47 -1.22 -2.26 1.46
CA GLY A 47 -0.61 -3.00 0.35
C GLY A 47 0.40 -4.07 0.74
N ASP A 48 0.87 -4.79 -0.27
CA ASP A 48 1.89 -5.85 -0.20
C ASP A 48 1.55 -6.96 0.80
N ILE A 49 0.37 -7.54 0.63
CA ILE A 49 -0.06 -8.68 1.45
C ILE A 49 0.65 -9.95 0.97
N SER A 50 0.77 -10.14 -0.36
CA SER A 50 1.38 -11.33 -0.99
C SER A 50 1.79 -11.03 -2.43
N ASP A 51 2.74 -11.81 -2.97
CA ASP A 51 3.10 -11.83 -4.40
C ASP A 51 1.96 -12.38 -5.29
N ASN A 52 0.83 -12.74 -4.70
CA ASN A 52 -0.31 -13.28 -5.42
C ASN A 52 -1.62 -12.65 -4.94
N LEU A 53 -2.31 -11.94 -5.82
CA LEU A 53 -3.56 -11.25 -5.51
C LEU A 53 -4.63 -12.18 -4.92
N LEU A 54 -4.77 -13.40 -5.42
CA LEU A 54 -5.79 -14.33 -4.90
C LEU A 54 -5.46 -14.75 -3.47
N SER A 55 -4.18 -14.97 -3.16
CA SER A 55 -3.72 -15.26 -1.79
C SER A 55 -3.95 -14.06 -0.87
N SER A 56 -3.72 -12.84 -1.37
CA SER A 56 -4.03 -11.61 -0.61
C SER A 56 -5.51 -11.52 -0.26
N ILE A 57 -6.40 -11.75 -1.22
CA ILE A 57 -7.85 -11.72 -1.00
C ILE A 57 -8.31 -12.87 -0.07
N GLU A 58 -7.75 -14.06 -0.23
CA GLU A 58 -8.03 -15.20 0.68
C GLU A 58 -7.65 -14.86 2.12
N TYR A 59 -6.46 -14.30 2.31
CA TYR A 59 -5.99 -13.88 3.62
C TYR A 59 -6.86 -12.78 4.25
N LEU A 60 -7.23 -11.76 3.47
CA LEU A 60 -8.17 -10.72 3.93
C LEU A 60 -9.51 -11.32 4.36
N ASN A 61 -10.02 -12.33 3.62
CA ASN A 61 -11.24 -13.04 4.00
C ASN A 61 -11.09 -13.76 5.35
N GLU A 62 -9.97 -14.44 5.58
CA GLU A 62 -9.71 -15.15 6.85
C GLU A 62 -9.69 -14.18 8.03
N ILE A 63 -8.94 -13.08 7.92
CA ILE A 63 -8.82 -12.13 9.03
C ILE A 63 -10.04 -11.22 9.20
N SER A 64 -10.94 -11.20 8.23
CA SER A 64 -12.18 -10.40 8.31
C SER A 64 -13.12 -10.81 9.45
N GLU A 65 -12.96 -12.01 10.00
CA GLU A 65 -13.71 -12.45 11.18
C GLU A 65 -13.42 -11.58 12.43
N TYR A 66 -12.24 -10.98 12.50
CA TYR A 66 -11.79 -10.19 13.65
C TYR A 66 -12.25 -8.73 13.60
N TYR A 67 -12.72 -8.24 12.44
CA TYR A 67 -13.02 -6.84 12.20
C TYR A 67 -14.43 -6.62 11.66
N GLU A 68 -14.97 -5.42 11.91
CA GLU A 68 -16.22 -4.98 11.25
C GLU A 68 -15.95 -4.65 9.78
N LYS A 69 -14.82 -3.96 9.52
CA LYS A 69 -14.35 -3.64 8.18
C LYS A 69 -12.83 -3.71 8.11
N ILE A 70 -12.35 -4.16 6.95
CA ILE A 70 -10.97 -4.05 6.52
C ILE A 70 -10.94 -3.08 5.34
N LEU A 71 -10.19 -2.00 5.48
CA LEU A 71 -9.95 -1.03 4.43
C LEU A 71 -8.57 -1.33 3.84
N PHE A 72 -8.48 -1.61 2.55
CA PHE A 72 -7.18 -1.93 1.98
C PHE A 72 -6.93 -1.25 0.63
N VAL A 73 -5.67 -1.09 0.31
CA VAL A 73 -5.16 -0.78 -1.03
C VAL A 73 -4.25 -1.91 -1.47
N ASP A 74 -4.15 -2.13 -2.76
CA ASP A 74 -3.13 -3.01 -3.35
C ASP A 74 -1.74 -2.35 -3.23
N GLY A 75 -0.70 -3.18 -3.16
CA GLY A 75 0.67 -2.77 -3.36
C GLY A 75 1.21 -3.29 -4.70
N ASN A 76 2.50 -3.10 -4.94
CA ASN A 76 3.11 -3.59 -6.17
C ASN A 76 3.24 -5.12 -6.18
N HIS A 77 3.34 -5.76 -5.02
CA HIS A 77 3.46 -7.21 -4.90
C HIS A 77 2.18 -7.96 -5.30
N GLU A 78 1.01 -7.40 -5.13
CA GLU A 78 -0.22 -7.99 -5.68
C GLU A 78 -0.17 -8.14 -7.21
N HIS A 79 0.71 -7.41 -7.90
CA HIS A 79 0.84 -7.41 -9.36
C HIS A 79 2.04 -8.19 -9.91
N VAL A 80 2.86 -8.82 -9.07
CA VAL A 80 4.10 -9.51 -9.50
C VAL A 80 3.90 -10.49 -10.66
N HIS A 81 2.84 -11.27 -10.64
CA HIS A 81 2.59 -12.29 -11.68
C HIS A 81 1.86 -11.77 -12.93
N THR A 82 1.62 -10.47 -13.02
CA THR A 82 0.91 -9.87 -14.16
C THR A 82 1.82 -9.08 -15.09
N TYR A 83 3.06 -8.84 -14.69
CA TYR A 83 3.97 -8.07 -15.51
C TYR A 83 4.03 -8.59 -16.96
N PRO A 84 4.12 -7.73 -17.96
CA PRO A 84 4.27 -6.26 -17.89
C PRO A 84 2.96 -5.48 -17.67
N ASN A 85 1.83 -6.16 -17.53
CA ASN A 85 0.54 -5.51 -17.32
C ASN A 85 0.20 -5.50 -15.82
N LEU A 86 -0.47 -4.45 -15.38
CA LEU A 86 -1.02 -4.36 -14.02
C LEU A 86 -2.46 -4.86 -14.02
N TYR A 87 -2.93 -5.39 -12.91
CA TYR A 87 -4.37 -5.67 -12.75
C TYR A 87 -5.18 -4.38 -12.84
N GLU A 88 -6.30 -4.46 -13.54
CA GLU A 88 -7.29 -3.38 -13.52
C GLU A 88 -7.97 -3.35 -12.13
N LYS A 89 -8.18 -2.15 -11.58
CA LYS A 89 -8.85 -1.96 -10.27
C LYS A 89 -10.21 -2.63 -10.19
N LYS A 90 -10.98 -2.59 -11.29
CA LYS A 90 -12.26 -3.28 -11.39
C LYS A 90 -12.12 -4.81 -11.29
N TYR A 91 -11.02 -5.37 -11.78
CA TYR A 91 -10.77 -6.81 -11.64
C TYR A 91 -10.53 -7.18 -10.18
N ILE A 92 -9.69 -6.42 -9.48
CA ILE A 92 -9.44 -6.62 -8.04
C ILE A 92 -10.75 -6.50 -7.25
N ASP A 93 -11.54 -5.46 -7.51
CA ASP A 93 -12.82 -5.23 -6.84
C ASP A 93 -13.82 -6.39 -7.05
N ASN A 94 -13.87 -6.94 -8.25
CA ASN A 94 -14.74 -8.07 -8.58
C ASN A 94 -14.35 -9.39 -7.88
N LEU A 95 -13.12 -9.54 -7.44
CA LEU A 95 -12.67 -10.70 -6.65
C LEU A 95 -13.15 -10.66 -5.21
N ILE A 96 -13.54 -9.48 -4.72
CA ILE A 96 -13.93 -9.26 -3.35
C ILE A 96 -15.42 -9.57 -3.19
N ASN A 97 -15.73 -10.74 -2.65
CA ASN A 97 -17.10 -11.17 -2.39
C ASN A 97 -17.53 -11.00 -0.92
N ASN A 98 -16.72 -10.31 -0.12
CA ASN A 98 -16.93 -10.10 1.31
C ASN A 98 -17.20 -8.62 1.57
N ASN A 99 -18.39 -8.30 2.03
CA ASN A 99 -18.81 -6.92 2.30
C ASN A 99 -18.05 -6.26 3.47
N LYS A 100 -17.26 -7.01 4.22
CA LYS A 100 -16.36 -6.47 5.25
C LYS A 100 -15.06 -5.92 4.67
N ILE A 101 -14.69 -6.31 3.45
CA ILE A 101 -13.47 -5.88 2.79
C ILE A 101 -13.81 -4.72 1.85
N ILE A 102 -13.16 -3.60 2.04
CA ILE A 102 -13.36 -2.37 1.27
C ILE A 102 -12.07 -2.06 0.51
N TYR A 103 -12.12 -2.11 -0.81
CA TYR A 103 -11.01 -1.75 -1.68
C TYR A 103 -11.05 -0.24 -1.98
N LEU A 104 -10.16 0.51 -1.33
CA LEU A 104 -10.15 1.98 -1.39
C LEU A 104 -9.73 2.53 -2.74
N SER A 105 -8.96 1.78 -3.53
CA SER A 105 -8.49 2.21 -4.86
C SER A 105 -9.63 2.35 -5.88
N ASN A 106 -10.80 1.80 -5.58
CA ASN A 106 -11.98 1.92 -6.42
C ASN A 106 -12.99 2.93 -5.86
N ASN A 107 -13.23 2.91 -4.55
CA ASN A 107 -14.21 3.79 -3.91
C ASN A 107 -13.75 4.28 -2.53
N PRO A 108 -13.88 5.58 -2.23
CA PRO A 108 -13.72 6.09 -0.88
C PRO A 108 -14.74 5.47 0.07
N TYR A 109 -14.36 5.31 1.34
CA TYR A 109 -15.22 4.77 2.38
C TYR A 109 -15.43 5.79 3.51
N ILE A 110 -16.66 5.95 3.96
CA ILE A 110 -17.00 6.94 4.99
C ILE A 110 -17.39 6.23 6.28
N ILE A 111 -16.77 6.65 7.37
CA ILE A 111 -17.16 6.28 8.73
C ILE A 111 -17.47 7.59 9.47
N ASN A 112 -18.73 7.79 9.84
CA ASN A 112 -19.19 9.03 10.46
C ASN A 112 -18.81 10.28 9.63
N LYS A 113 -17.94 11.14 10.17
CA LYS A 113 -17.49 12.39 9.52
C LYS A 113 -16.09 12.27 8.90
N THR A 114 -15.57 11.07 8.81
CA THR A 114 -14.24 10.80 8.26
C THR A 114 -14.35 9.98 6.99
N VAL A 115 -13.68 10.41 5.94
CA VAL A 115 -13.55 9.67 4.69
C VAL A 115 -12.15 9.07 4.55
N PHE A 116 -12.10 7.82 4.15
CA PHE A 116 -10.89 7.08 3.78
C PHE A 116 -10.79 7.05 2.26
N ILE A 117 -9.67 7.49 1.73
CA ILE A 117 -9.38 7.53 0.29
C ILE A 117 -8.03 6.86 0.08
N GLY A 118 -7.92 5.92 -0.84
CA GLY A 118 -6.65 5.24 -1.01
C GLY A 118 -6.44 4.68 -2.41
N CYS A 119 -5.19 4.35 -2.71
CA CYS A 119 -4.75 3.63 -3.91
C CYS A 119 -3.33 3.09 -3.67
N CYS A 120 -2.77 2.31 -4.60
CA CYS A 120 -1.38 1.89 -4.52
C CYS A 120 -0.43 3.11 -4.43
N GLY A 121 -0.71 4.17 -5.18
CA GLY A 121 0.16 5.35 -5.25
C GLY A 121 1.38 5.10 -6.12
N TRP A 122 1.27 4.26 -7.16
CA TRP A 122 2.36 3.87 -8.03
C TRP A 122 3.37 4.98 -8.25
N TRP A 123 4.65 4.64 -8.18
CA TRP A 123 5.77 5.57 -8.38
C TRP A 123 5.82 6.14 -9.79
N ASP A 124 6.49 7.25 -9.95
CA ASP A 124 6.54 7.96 -11.22
C ASP A 124 7.94 8.04 -11.86
N TYR A 125 8.88 7.21 -11.37
CA TYR A 125 10.29 7.23 -11.80
C TYR A 125 10.89 8.63 -11.74
N ASN A 126 10.72 9.32 -10.62
CA ASN A 126 11.19 10.69 -10.42
C ASN A 126 10.66 11.65 -11.51
N ASN A 127 9.32 11.66 -11.67
CA ASN A 127 8.62 12.42 -12.70
C ASN A 127 9.04 12.01 -14.14
N SER A 128 9.17 10.72 -14.37
CA SER A 128 9.53 10.12 -15.67
C SER A 128 10.94 10.51 -16.15
N ASP A 129 11.88 10.68 -15.23
CA ASP A 129 13.27 10.95 -15.58
C ASP A 129 13.92 9.74 -16.27
N LYS A 130 14.47 9.96 -17.46
CA LYS A 130 15.08 8.87 -18.26
C LYS A 130 16.23 8.18 -17.56
N THR A 131 17.04 8.94 -16.82
CA THR A 131 18.18 8.38 -16.10
C THR A 131 17.72 7.47 -14.96
N SER A 132 16.68 7.88 -14.26
CA SER A 132 16.04 7.08 -13.21
C SER A 132 15.44 5.79 -13.78
N ILE A 133 14.71 5.88 -14.90
CA ILE A 133 14.16 4.73 -15.60
C ILE A 133 15.27 3.75 -16.01
N GLU A 134 16.32 4.24 -16.66
CA GLU A 134 17.44 3.40 -17.12
C GLU A 134 18.15 2.68 -15.97
N LYS A 135 18.33 3.34 -14.84
CA LYS A 135 18.98 2.76 -13.65
C LYS A 135 18.08 1.74 -12.92
N CYS A 136 16.77 1.96 -12.91
CA CYS A 136 15.82 1.06 -12.25
C CYS A 136 15.39 -0.13 -13.15
N ASN A 137 15.80 -0.16 -14.42
CA ASN A 137 15.39 -1.19 -15.36
C ASN A 137 15.69 -2.62 -14.91
N ASN A 138 16.72 -2.82 -14.10
CA ASN A 138 17.14 -4.15 -13.68
C ASN A 138 16.48 -4.60 -12.36
N TYR A 139 15.77 -3.73 -11.66
CA TYR A 139 15.17 -4.09 -10.36
C TYR A 139 14.07 -5.14 -10.48
N PHE A 140 13.43 -5.24 -11.64
CA PHE A 140 12.35 -6.18 -11.91
C PHE A 140 12.77 -7.41 -12.73
N ASP A 141 13.97 -7.43 -13.29
CA ASP A 141 14.48 -8.54 -14.11
C ASP A 141 14.59 -9.84 -13.28
N GLU A 142 14.95 -9.74 -12.00
CA GLU A 142 15.06 -10.89 -11.09
C GLU A 142 13.71 -11.49 -10.72
N TRP A 143 12.63 -10.69 -10.80
CA TRP A 143 11.29 -11.11 -10.42
C TRP A 143 10.58 -11.89 -11.52
N ILE A 144 11.03 -11.70 -12.78
CA ILE A 144 10.42 -12.32 -13.93
C ILE A 144 11.53 -12.89 -14.83
N PRO A 145 11.85 -14.19 -14.71
CA PRO A 145 12.98 -14.84 -15.40
C PRO A 145 12.99 -14.72 -16.93
N HIS A 146 11.94 -14.21 -17.52
CA HIS A 146 11.78 -14.07 -18.97
C HIS A 146 11.42 -12.64 -19.40
N PHE A 147 11.66 -11.67 -18.54
CA PHE A 147 11.35 -10.26 -18.81
C PHE A 147 12.24 -9.73 -19.93
N THR A 148 11.64 -9.38 -21.04
CA THR A 148 12.37 -8.80 -22.19
C THR A 148 12.46 -7.29 -22.05
N LYS A 149 13.34 -6.64 -22.83
CA LYS A 149 13.39 -5.18 -22.88
C LYS A 149 12.03 -4.56 -23.24
N ASN A 150 11.28 -5.18 -24.16
CA ASN A 150 9.96 -4.68 -24.55
C ASN A 150 8.94 -4.81 -23.41
N ASP A 151 9.02 -5.88 -22.61
CA ASP A 151 8.15 -6.05 -21.43
C ASP A 151 8.46 -4.97 -20.39
N ASN A 152 9.74 -4.69 -20.17
CA ASN A 152 10.17 -3.64 -19.25
C ASN A 152 9.70 -2.24 -19.70
N ASP A 153 9.85 -1.89 -20.97
CA ASP A 153 9.33 -0.62 -21.52
C ASP A 153 7.80 -0.54 -21.35
N THR A 154 7.08 -1.64 -21.53
CA THR A 154 5.64 -1.72 -21.32
C THR A 154 5.29 -1.55 -19.84
N PHE A 155 5.98 -2.21 -18.94
CA PHE A 155 5.78 -2.11 -17.50
C PHE A 155 6.00 -0.67 -17.01
N VAL A 156 7.14 -0.05 -17.36
CA VAL A 156 7.46 1.33 -17.01
C VAL A 156 6.35 2.29 -17.47
N ASN A 157 5.90 2.15 -18.72
CA ASN A 157 4.82 2.99 -19.26
C ASN A 157 3.49 2.78 -18.52
N ASN A 158 3.17 1.53 -18.15
CA ASN A 158 1.96 1.23 -17.38
C ASN A 158 2.03 1.81 -15.98
N VAL A 159 3.17 1.71 -15.29
CA VAL A 159 3.39 2.28 -13.96
C VAL A 159 3.27 3.81 -14.00
N ILE A 160 3.93 4.48 -14.94
CA ILE A 160 3.83 5.94 -15.10
C ILE A 160 2.38 6.36 -15.39
N LYS A 161 1.67 5.62 -16.23
CA LYS A 161 0.25 5.90 -16.50
C LYS A 161 -0.59 5.75 -15.22
N GLN A 162 -0.40 4.67 -14.45
CA GLN A 162 -1.10 4.46 -13.18
C GLN A 162 -0.77 5.54 -12.17
N SER A 163 0.49 5.96 -12.05
CA SER A 163 0.88 7.03 -11.12
C SER A 163 0.11 8.32 -11.37
N ILE A 164 -0.11 8.68 -12.65
CA ILE A 164 -0.88 9.85 -13.04
C ILE A 164 -2.38 9.69 -12.76
N GLU A 165 -2.93 8.53 -13.07
CA GLU A 165 -4.36 8.23 -12.86
C GLU A 165 -4.71 8.21 -11.37
N GLU A 166 -3.85 7.64 -10.55
CA GLU A 166 -4.04 7.54 -9.11
C GLU A 166 -3.88 8.88 -8.40
N PHE A 167 -2.89 9.69 -8.80
CA PHE A 167 -2.81 11.07 -8.31
C PHE A 167 -4.10 11.83 -8.60
N LYS A 168 -4.64 11.74 -9.84
CA LYS A 168 -5.91 12.36 -10.20
C LYS A 168 -7.09 11.83 -9.38
N TYR A 169 -7.12 10.53 -9.13
CA TYR A 169 -8.14 9.90 -8.30
C TYR A 169 -8.13 10.47 -6.87
N LEU A 170 -6.95 10.53 -6.24
CA LEU A 170 -6.79 11.11 -4.91
C LEU A 170 -7.18 12.59 -4.89
N ASP A 171 -6.62 13.42 -5.76
CA ASP A 171 -6.85 14.86 -5.82
C ASP A 171 -8.34 15.20 -6.04
N ASN A 172 -9.00 14.50 -6.97
CA ASN A 172 -10.42 14.70 -7.25
C ASN A 172 -11.31 14.34 -6.05
N ASN A 173 -11.04 13.20 -5.40
CA ASN A 173 -11.82 12.80 -4.23
C ASN A 173 -11.53 13.72 -3.04
N ILE A 174 -10.28 14.10 -2.79
CA ILE A 174 -9.94 15.06 -1.74
C ILE A 174 -10.71 16.37 -1.98
N LYS A 175 -10.65 16.95 -3.17
CA LYS A 175 -11.38 18.17 -3.52
C LYS A 175 -12.90 18.04 -3.30
N LYS A 176 -13.47 16.90 -3.66
CA LYS A 176 -14.89 16.61 -3.42
C LYS A 176 -15.22 16.72 -1.92
N TYR A 177 -14.45 16.04 -1.08
CA TYR A 177 -14.72 15.99 0.36
C TYR A 177 -14.21 17.22 1.14
N MET A 178 -13.31 17.99 0.56
CA MET A 178 -12.99 19.32 1.07
C MET A 178 -14.21 20.26 1.03
N ASN A 179 -15.07 20.11 0.01
CA ASN A 179 -16.29 20.92 -0.17
C ASN A 179 -17.55 20.29 0.44
N ASP A 180 -17.42 19.16 1.13
CA ASP A 180 -18.52 18.49 1.81
C ASP A 180 -18.47 18.82 3.30
N ASP A 181 -19.45 19.60 3.77
CA ASP A 181 -19.52 20.04 5.16
C ASP A 181 -19.83 18.89 6.13
N SER A 182 -20.35 17.76 5.65
CA SER A 182 -20.57 16.57 6.48
C SER A 182 -19.27 15.82 6.81
N ILE A 183 -18.16 16.09 6.10
CA ILE A 183 -16.85 15.47 6.28
C ILE A 183 -15.91 16.45 6.98
N GLU A 184 -15.42 16.04 8.14
CA GLU A 184 -14.46 16.83 8.95
C GLU A 184 -13.01 16.37 8.73
N ASN A 185 -12.81 15.07 8.51
CA ASN A 185 -11.47 14.47 8.39
C ASN A 185 -11.33 13.64 7.11
N ILE A 186 -10.15 13.68 6.54
CA ILE A 186 -9.71 12.85 5.42
C ILE A 186 -8.52 12.01 5.90
N ILE A 187 -8.58 10.71 5.67
CA ILE A 187 -7.46 9.79 5.86
C ILE A 187 -7.04 9.26 4.50
N ILE A 188 -5.79 9.45 4.16
CA ILE A 188 -5.21 8.92 2.93
C ILE A 188 -4.51 7.59 3.23
N VAL A 189 -4.68 6.63 2.34
CA VAL A 189 -3.98 5.36 2.38
C VAL A 189 -3.30 5.14 1.03
N THR A 190 -1.97 5.08 1.02
CA THR A 190 -1.20 4.68 -0.16
C THR A 190 -0.34 3.47 0.19
N HIS A 191 0.11 2.71 -0.82
CA HIS A 191 1.16 1.75 -0.57
C HIS A 191 2.52 2.43 -0.63
N THR A 192 2.79 3.19 -1.69
CA THR A 192 4.07 3.90 -1.83
C THR A 192 4.20 5.11 -0.90
N LEU A 193 5.42 5.60 -0.79
CA LEU A 193 5.77 6.73 0.08
C LEU A 193 5.08 8.03 -0.37
N PRO A 194 4.58 8.83 0.59
CA PRO A 194 4.01 10.15 0.29
C PRO A 194 5.06 11.24 0.07
N SER A 195 6.29 11.04 0.55
CA SER A 195 7.39 12.01 0.50
C SER A 195 8.74 11.31 0.65
N GLU A 196 9.79 11.90 0.10
CA GLU A 196 11.18 11.46 0.30
C GLU A 196 11.64 11.51 1.77
N ASP A 197 10.96 12.28 2.62
CA ASP A 197 11.24 12.35 4.07
C ASP A 197 11.02 11.02 4.81
N PHE A 198 10.40 10.05 4.14
CA PHE A 198 10.13 8.70 4.66
C PHE A 198 10.96 7.62 3.95
N PHE A 199 11.90 8.03 3.13
CA PHE A 199 12.87 7.13 2.53
C PHE A 199 13.97 6.77 3.54
N ASP A 200 14.41 5.53 3.55
CA ASP A 200 15.49 5.09 4.44
C ASP A 200 16.85 5.59 3.91
N ASP A 201 17.52 6.43 4.70
CA ASP A 201 18.83 7.01 4.33
C ASP A 201 19.94 5.95 4.12
N ASN A 202 19.72 4.71 4.55
CA ASN A 202 20.66 3.61 4.32
C ASN A 202 20.50 2.95 2.94
N LYS A 203 19.40 3.22 2.22
CA LYS A 203 19.17 2.74 0.87
C LYS A 203 19.85 3.62 -0.18
N ASP A 204 20.12 3.05 -1.36
CA ASP A 204 20.61 3.84 -2.49
C ASP A 204 19.49 4.81 -2.95
N LYS A 205 19.82 6.10 -3.04
CA LYS A 205 18.87 7.14 -3.47
C LYS A 205 18.25 6.90 -4.84
N ILE A 206 18.84 6.05 -5.67
CA ILE A 206 18.24 5.66 -6.95
C ILE A 206 16.96 4.85 -6.74
N GLU A 207 16.88 4.08 -5.65
CA GLU A 207 15.71 3.28 -5.31
C GLU A 207 14.47 4.15 -5.07
N LEU A 208 14.68 5.40 -4.62
CA LEU A 208 13.59 6.36 -4.41
C LEU A 208 12.70 6.52 -5.67
N ALA A 209 13.28 6.35 -6.85
CA ALA A 209 12.55 6.48 -8.12
C ALA A 209 11.47 5.40 -8.31
N THR A 210 11.55 4.29 -7.57
CA THR A 210 10.58 3.20 -7.56
C THR A 210 9.82 3.07 -6.23
N GLU A 211 10.01 4.02 -5.32
CA GLU A 211 9.31 4.03 -4.04
C GLU A 211 8.31 5.17 -3.89
N LEU A 212 8.42 6.22 -4.72
CA LEU A 212 7.71 7.47 -4.54
C LEU A 212 7.01 7.95 -5.81
N ASN A 213 5.77 8.40 -5.66
CA ASN A 213 5.15 9.29 -6.64
C ASN A 213 5.37 10.74 -6.20
N THR A 214 6.21 11.46 -6.94
CA THR A 214 6.67 12.82 -6.58
C THR A 214 5.53 13.84 -6.42
N LYS A 215 4.35 13.57 -6.97
CA LYS A 215 3.18 14.46 -6.90
C LYS A 215 2.36 14.30 -5.64
N LEU A 216 2.49 13.17 -4.92
CA LEU A 216 1.66 12.91 -3.74
C LEU A 216 1.84 13.99 -2.66
N LEU A 217 3.06 14.51 -2.49
CA LEU A 217 3.34 15.57 -1.54
C LEU A 217 2.49 16.83 -1.77
N GLU A 218 2.08 17.11 -3.02
CA GLU A 218 1.23 18.27 -3.32
C GLU A 218 -0.15 18.20 -2.63
N LEU A 219 -0.60 17.01 -2.24
CA LEU A 219 -1.90 16.81 -1.61
C LEU A 219 -1.90 17.22 -0.12
N THR A 220 -0.73 17.32 0.51
CA THR A 220 -0.62 17.69 1.94
C THR A 220 -1.12 19.09 2.25
N LYS A 221 -1.30 19.95 1.25
CA LYS A 221 -1.88 21.29 1.38
C LYS A 221 -3.34 21.31 1.85
N TYR A 222 -4.05 20.19 1.75
CA TYR A 222 -5.47 20.13 2.11
C TYR A 222 -5.66 19.93 3.62
N ASN A 223 -6.27 20.89 4.28
CA ASN A 223 -6.32 21.00 5.74
C ASN A 223 -7.21 19.96 6.45
N LYS A 224 -8.15 19.30 5.72
CA LYS A 224 -8.95 18.18 6.26
C LYS A 224 -8.17 16.87 6.31
N ILE A 225 -7.01 16.73 5.64
CA ILE A 225 -6.16 15.56 5.76
C ILE A 225 -5.53 15.56 7.16
N LYS A 226 -5.78 14.48 7.92
CA LYS A 226 -5.28 14.31 9.29
C LYS A 226 -4.29 13.18 9.42
N HIS A 227 -4.46 12.12 8.61
CA HIS A 227 -3.57 10.98 8.64
C HIS A 227 -3.25 10.55 7.21
N TRP A 228 -2.01 10.07 7.04
CA TRP A 228 -1.54 9.43 5.84
C TRP A 228 -0.89 8.10 6.21
N ILE A 229 -1.49 7.01 5.79
CA ILE A 229 -1.03 5.65 6.08
C ILE A 229 -0.39 5.11 4.82
N PHE A 230 0.79 4.50 4.95
CA PHE A 230 1.55 4.01 3.81
C PHE A 230 2.37 2.75 4.15
N GLY A 231 3.02 2.15 3.16
CA GLY A 231 3.87 0.97 3.25
C GLY A 231 5.13 1.09 2.39
N HIS A 232 5.49 -0.01 1.74
CA HIS A 232 6.53 -0.16 0.71
C HIS A 232 7.97 -0.04 1.20
N THR A 233 8.28 0.91 2.07
CA THR A 233 9.66 1.15 2.54
C THR A 233 10.21 0.08 3.46
N HIS A 234 9.38 -0.79 4.02
CA HIS A 234 9.71 -1.76 5.06
C HIS A 234 10.33 -1.13 6.33
N THR A 235 10.24 0.18 6.49
CA THR A 235 10.71 0.90 7.68
C THR A 235 9.51 1.44 8.44
N GLU A 236 9.48 1.23 9.76
CA GLU A 236 8.40 1.76 10.59
C GLU A 236 8.51 3.27 10.71
N TRP A 237 7.39 3.95 10.46
CA TRP A 237 7.27 5.40 10.64
C TRP A 237 6.05 5.76 11.47
N HIS A 238 6.23 6.72 12.35
CA HIS A 238 5.15 7.44 13.00
C HIS A 238 5.62 8.87 13.27
N LYS A 239 5.34 9.75 12.34
CA LYS A 239 5.84 11.13 12.37
C LYS A 239 4.71 12.10 12.08
N LYS A 240 4.62 13.16 12.87
CA LYS A 240 3.73 14.28 12.59
C LYS A 240 4.50 15.36 11.85
N VAL A 241 4.00 15.72 10.66
CA VAL A 241 4.51 16.87 9.88
C VAL A 241 3.31 17.80 9.68
N ASP A 242 3.46 19.04 10.14
CA ASP A 242 2.39 20.03 10.21
C ASP A 242 1.14 19.47 10.92
N ASN A 243 0.03 19.33 10.22
CA ASN A 243 -1.23 18.84 10.76
C ASN A 243 -1.55 17.37 10.39
N ILE A 244 -0.63 16.68 9.71
CA ILE A 244 -0.81 15.31 9.22
C ILE A 244 0.07 14.36 10.03
N GLU A 245 -0.52 13.28 10.52
CA GLU A 245 0.22 12.15 11.07
C GLU A 245 0.48 11.13 9.95
N PHE A 246 1.76 10.88 9.68
CA PHE A 246 2.24 9.90 8.73
C PHE A 246 2.58 8.59 9.45
N ILE A 247 2.05 7.48 8.95
CA ILE A 247 2.13 6.20 9.66
C ILE A 247 2.45 5.10 8.66
N CYS A 248 3.54 4.38 8.91
CA CYS A 248 3.89 3.14 8.23
C CYS A 248 4.14 2.07 9.29
N ASN A 249 3.51 0.91 9.16
CA ASN A 249 3.70 -0.21 10.07
C ASN A 249 3.89 -1.51 9.27
N PRO A 250 5.04 -1.66 8.62
CA PRO A 250 5.31 -2.80 7.76
C PRO A 250 5.69 -4.02 8.60
N ARG A 251 5.18 -5.19 8.21
CA ARG A 251 5.76 -6.44 8.69
C ARG A 251 7.11 -6.69 8.04
N GLY A 252 7.19 -6.45 6.74
CA GLY A 252 8.37 -6.70 5.95
C GLY A 252 8.62 -8.19 5.67
N ARG A 253 9.77 -8.50 5.10
CA ARG A 253 10.21 -9.84 4.72
C ARG A 253 10.98 -10.51 5.85
N PRO A 254 11.12 -11.86 5.83
CA PRO A 254 11.91 -12.59 6.84
C PRO A 254 13.36 -12.13 6.98
N GLU A 255 13.96 -11.62 5.92
CA GLU A 255 15.33 -11.09 5.90
C GLU A 255 15.46 -9.67 6.45
N ASP A 256 14.37 -8.95 6.55
CA ASP A 256 14.37 -7.61 7.14
C ASP A 256 14.63 -7.69 8.64
N TYR A 257 15.24 -6.64 9.21
CA TYR A 257 15.66 -6.64 10.60
C TYR A 257 14.46 -6.62 11.58
N ASP A 258 14.57 -7.39 12.69
CA ASP A 258 13.63 -7.43 13.84
C ASP A 258 12.14 -7.75 13.50
N ARG A 259 11.87 -8.50 12.44
CA ARG A 259 10.51 -8.81 12.00
C ARG A 259 9.76 -9.84 12.84
N GLU A 260 10.49 -10.65 13.63
CA GLU A 260 9.89 -11.66 14.51
C GLU A 260 9.05 -11.05 15.64
N ILE A 261 9.31 -9.79 16.01
CA ILE A 261 8.60 -9.08 17.08
C ILE A 261 7.48 -8.18 16.58
N TYR A 262 7.14 -8.27 15.28
CA TYR A 262 6.13 -7.42 14.67
C TYR A 262 4.78 -7.46 15.42
N LYS A 263 4.15 -6.30 15.54
CA LYS A 263 2.82 -6.12 16.13
C LYS A 263 2.01 -5.13 15.31
N LEU A 264 0.71 -5.36 15.26
CA LEU A 264 -0.22 -4.37 14.71
C LEU A 264 -0.09 -3.05 15.48
N LYS A 265 -0.04 -1.95 14.76
CA LYS A 265 -0.10 -0.62 15.34
C LYS A 265 -1.56 -0.21 15.50
N GLN A 266 -1.97 0.06 16.73
CA GLN A 266 -3.31 0.56 17.00
C GLN A 266 -3.29 2.07 17.18
N ILE A 267 -4.15 2.74 16.47
CA ILE A 267 -4.34 4.19 16.57
C ILE A 267 -5.79 4.52 16.92
N ILE A 268 -5.94 5.58 17.67
CA ILE A 268 -7.26 6.11 18.04
C ILE A 268 -7.54 7.29 17.13
N PHE A 269 -8.54 7.14 16.29
CA PHE A 269 -9.01 8.20 15.43
C PHE A 269 -10.21 8.88 16.06
N ASP A 270 -10.25 10.19 15.94
CA ASP A 270 -11.45 10.98 16.27
C ASP A 270 -12.38 11.00 15.05
N ILE A 271 -13.14 9.90 14.90
CA ILE A 271 -14.04 9.66 13.78
C ILE A 271 -15.46 9.43 14.27
#